data_3d1eefb17516f2102d13339be6214fc6
#
_entry.id   3d1eefb17516f2102d13339be6214fc6
#
_cell.length_a   1.000
_cell.length_b   1.000
_cell.length_c   1.000
_cell.angle_alpha   90.00
_cell.angle_beta   90.00
_cell.angle_gamma   90.00
#
_symmetry.space_group_name_H-M   'P 1'
#
loop_
_entity.id
_entity.type
_entity.pdbx_description
1 polymer ?
#
loop_
_entity_poly.entity_id
_entity_poly.type
_entity_poly.pdbx_seq_one_letter_code
_entity_poly.pdbx_strand_id
1 'polypeptide(L)'
;RSTPLYSSAASDVYKRQRDNFPKDKLDIVAGVPDSGTAHAVGYANESAIPFSRPFIKYTPTWPRSFMPTIQSKRDLIAKMKLIPVHELIDGNRILLIDDSIVRGTQLRETTEFLYKSGAKEVHVRPACPPIMYGCKFINFSRSTSEMDLITRRVIRSEEGENVSSEVLEEYTNPDSEKYKRMVDEIRKQLGFTTLSFNRLDDMVEAIGIGKENLCTYCFDGKE
;
A
#
# COMPACT_ATOMS: atom_id res chain seq x y z
N ARG A 1 -31.21 -1.12 3.61
CA ARG A 1 -29.97 -1.46 4.38
C ARG A 1 -28.86 -0.66 3.76
N SER A 2 -28.39 0.40 4.44
CA SER A 2 -27.24 1.16 3.98
C SER A 2 -25.99 0.32 4.17
N THR A 3 -25.38 -0.10 3.09
CA THR A 3 -24.02 -0.69 3.11
C THR A 3 -23.09 0.40 3.63
N PRO A 4 -22.20 0.11 4.62
CA PRO A 4 -21.27 1.12 5.10
C PRO A 4 -20.40 1.65 3.95
N LEU A 5 -20.25 2.97 3.85
CA LEU A 5 -19.54 3.66 2.77
C LEU A 5 -18.14 3.09 2.48
N TYR A 6 -17.40 2.71 3.53
CA TYR A 6 -16.08 2.09 3.39
C TYR A 6 -16.11 0.67 2.80
N SER A 7 -17.18 -0.08 2.99
CA SER A 7 -17.33 -1.42 2.40
C SER A 7 -17.62 -1.33 0.89
N SER A 8 -18.42 -0.37 0.44
CA SER A 8 -18.67 -0.15 -0.98
C SER A 8 -17.42 0.37 -1.68
N ALA A 9 -16.71 1.35 -1.11
CA ALA A 9 -15.47 1.87 -1.69
C ALA A 9 -14.40 0.78 -1.88
N ALA A 10 -14.19 -0.11 -0.89
CA ALA A 10 -13.22 -1.19 -1.01
C ALA A 10 -13.61 -2.23 -2.06
N SER A 11 -14.90 -2.54 -2.21
CA SER A 11 -15.41 -3.45 -3.23
C SER A 11 -15.34 -2.83 -4.63
N ASP A 12 -15.60 -1.52 -4.74
CA ASP A 12 -15.49 -0.79 -6.00
C ASP A 12 -14.03 -0.66 -6.47
N VAL A 13 -13.07 -0.51 -5.55
CA VAL A 13 -11.64 -0.55 -5.87
C VAL A 13 -11.28 -1.85 -6.59
N TYR A 14 -11.77 -3.00 -6.14
CA TYR A 14 -11.53 -4.25 -6.81
C TYR A 14 -12.20 -4.34 -8.19
N LYS A 15 -13.48 -3.95 -8.29
CA LYS A 15 -14.23 -3.96 -9.57
C LYS A 15 -13.53 -3.17 -10.66
N ARG A 16 -12.88 -2.07 -10.28
CA ARG A 16 -12.25 -1.14 -11.20
C ARG A 16 -10.79 -1.42 -11.46
N GLN A 17 -10.09 -2.00 -10.51
CA GLN A 17 -8.69 -2.39 -10.72
C GLN A 17 -8.53 -3.36 -11.89
N ARG A 18 -9.63 -3.80 -12.55
CA ARG A 18 -9.60 -4.70 -13.71
C ARG A 18 -8.34 -5.56 -13.72
N ASP A 19 -7.98 -5.96 -12.48
CA ASP A 19 -6.81 -6.75 -12.27
C ASP A 19 -7.15 -8.08 -12.91
N ASN A 20 -6.69 -8.26 -14.14
CA ASN A 20 -6.73 -9.54 -14.84
C ASN A 20 -5.88 -10.58 -14.09
N PHE A 21 -5.69 -10.35 -12.76
CA PHE A 21 -4.97 -11.30 -11.93
C PHE A 21 -5.85 -12.54 -11.81
N PRO A 22 -5.40 -13.67 -12.35
CA PRO A 22 -6.18 -14.90 -12.31
C PRO A 22 -6.47 -15.29 -10.85
N LYS A 23 -7.74 -15.41 -10.47
CA LYS A 23 -8.17 -15.76 -9.11
C LYS A 23 -7.53 -17.05 -8.61
N ASP A 24 -7.26 -17.99 -9.52
CA ASP A 24 -6.59 -19.27 -9.29
C ASP A 24 -5.10 -19.13 -8.88
N LYS A 25 -4.53 -17.94 -8.98
CA LYS A 25 -3.14 -17.66 -8.58
C LYS A 25 -2.99 -17.06 -7.18
N LEU A 26 -4.08 -16.90 -6.44
CA LEU A 26 -4.05 -16.37 -5.07
C LEU A 26 -4.76 -17.32 -4.12
N ASP A 27 -4.19 -17.53 -2.95
CA ASP A 27 -4.76 -18.41 -1.93
C ASP A 27 -5.53 -17.60 -0.87
N ILE A 28 -5.02 -16.44 -0.47
CA ILE A 28 -5.66 -15.56 0.51
C ILE A 28 -5.49 -14.08 0.20
N VAL A 29 -6.45 -13.28 0.68
CA VAL A 29 -6.36 -11.82 0.78
C VAL A 29 -6.10 -11.43 2.23
N ALA A 30 -5.14 -10.57 2.45
CA ALA A 30 -4.76 -10.06 3.77
C ALA A 30 -4.63 -8.54 3.77
N GLY A 31 -4.95 -7.90 4.88
CA GLY A 31 -4.72 -6.47 5.07
C GLY A 31 -3.55 -6.20 6.00
N VAL A 32 -2.78 -5.15 5.71
CA VAL A 32 -1.82 -4.63 6.68
C VAL A 32 -2.59 -4.12 7.90
N PRO A 33 -2.32 -4.59 9.10
CA PRO A 33 -3.03 -4.13 10.30
C PRO A 33 -2.59 -2.70 10.70
N ASP A 34 -3.53 -1.80 10.97
CA ASP A 34 -4.98 -1.95 10.86
C ASP A 34 -5.49 -1.24 9.58
N SER A 35 -4.63 -0.46 8.93
CA SER A 35 -4.94 0.44 7.80
C SER A 35 -5.50 -0.28 6.57
N GLY A 36 -4.89 -1.39 6.18
CA GLY A 36 -5.32 -2.18 5.03
C GLY A 36 -6.50 -3.11 5.27
N THR A 37 -6.91 -3.34 6.53
CA THR A 37 -7.88 -4.39 6.87
C THR A 37 -9.25 -4.18 6.21
N ALA A 38 -9.80 -2.97 6.26
CA ALA A 38 -11.12 -2.67 5.67
C ALA A 38 -11.11 -2.87 4.15
N HIS A 39 -10.04 -2.43 3.49
CA HIS A 39 -9.84 -2.58 2.05
C HIS A 39 -9.68 -4.06 1.65
N ALA A 40 -8.95 -4.84 2.45
CA ALA A 40 -8.76 -6.27 2.21
C ALA A 40 -10.07 -7.06 2.34
N VAL A 41 -10.91 -6.74 3.33
CA VAL A 41 -12.24 -7.34 3.47
C VAL A 41 -13.12 -7.01 2.26
N GLY A 42 -13.13 -5.76 1.81
CA GLY A 42 -13.88 -5.36 0.61
C GLY A 42 -13.39 -6.09 -0.65
N TYR A 43 -12.06 -6.18 -0.82
CA TYR A 43 -11.47 -6.93 -1.94
C TYR A 43 -11.84 -8.42 -1.91
N ALA A 44 -11.74 -9.06 -0.75
CA ALA A 44 -12.08 -10.48 -0.58
C ALA A 44 -13.56 -10.76 -0.89
N ASN A 45 -14.46 -9.90 -0.41
CA ASN A 45 -15.89 -10.03 -0.67
C ASN A 45 -16.24 -9.99 -2.16
N GLU A 46 -15.57 -9.11 -2.91
CA GLU A 46 -15.84 -8.94 -4.34
C GLU A 46 -15.12 -9.99 -5.21
N SER A 47 -13.88 -10.34 -4.83
CA SER A 47 -13.08 -11.32 -5.56
C SER A 47 -13.48 -12.76 -5.31
N ALA A 48 -14.18 -13.02 -4.20
CA ALA A 48 -14.44 -14.36 -3.64
C ALA A 48 -13.15 -15.13 -3.27
N ILE A 49 -12.01 -14.44 -3.11
CA ILE A 49 -10.79 -15.01 -2.55
C ILE A 49 -10.90 -14.92 -1.02
N PRO A 50 -10.57 -15.97 -0.25
CA PRO A 50 -10.73 -15.97 1.20
C PRO A 50 -9.93 -14.84 1.88
N PHE A 51 -10.58 -14.06 2.75
CA PHE A 51 -9.88 -13.14 3.65
C PHE A 51 -9.26 -13.92 4.81
N SER A 52 -7.99 -13.63 5.11
CA SER A 52 -7.28 -14.22 6.24
C SER A 52 -6.41 -13.16 6.94
N ARG A 53 -6.06 -13.45 8.20
CA ARG A 53 -5.14 -12.62 8.99
C ARG A 53 -3.84 -13.38 9.23
N PRO A 54 -2.93 -13.41 8.27
CA PRO A 54 -1.68 -14.18 8.36
C PRO A 54 -0.71 -13.62 9.39
N PHE A 55 -0.97 -12.43 9.91
CA PHE A 55 -0.26 -11.84 11.04
C PHE A 55 -1.20 -11.02 11.90
N ILE A 56 -0.89 -11.01 13.19
CA ILE A 56 -1.63 -10.25 14.20
C ILE A 56 -0.72 -9.16 14.71
N LYS A 57 -1.22 -7.93 14.71
CA LYS A 57 -0.51 -6.82 15.35
C LYS A 57 -0.65 -6.97 16.86
N TYR A 58 0.47 -7.23 17.53
CA TYR A 58 0.51 -7.18 18.98
C TYR A 58 0.62 -5.72 19.40
N THR A 59 -0.48 -5.18 19.89
CA THR A 59 -0.50 -3.88 20.56
C THR A 59 -0.65 -4.11 22.07
N PRO A 60 0.46 -4.32 22.80
CA PRO A 60 0.38 -4.18 24.25
C PRO A 60 -0.09 -2.73 24.54
N THR A 61 -0.92 -2.57 25.53
CA THR A 61 -1.46 -1.28 26.01
C THR A 61 -0.36 -0.36 26.58
N TRP A 62 0.76 -0.27 25.93
CA TRP A 62 1.87 0.57 26.34
C TRP A 62 1.73 1.93 25.66
N PRO A 63 1.60 3.03 26.44
CA PRO A 63 1.60 4.37 25.88
C PRO A 63 2.86 4.60 25.04
N ARG A 64 2.77 5.43 24.00
CA ARG A 64 3.91 5.81 23.14
C ARG A 64 5.12 6.37 23.91
N SER A 65 4.92 6.81 25.16
CA SER A 65 5.94 7.30 26.08
C SER A 65 6.91 6.23 26.62
N PHE A 66 6.60 4.94 26.47
CA PHE A 66 7.48 3.84 26.90
C PHE A 66 8.32 3.26 25.77
N MET A 67 9.01 4.09 25.00
CA MET A 67 10.07 3.63 24.10
C MET A 67 11.32 3.35 24.94
N PRO A 68 11.77 2.10 25.05
CA PRO A 68 13.00 1.80 25.81
C PRO A 68 14.19 2.54 25.21
N THR A 69 15.06 3.06 26.04
CA THR A 69 16.29 3.73 25.64
C THR A 69 17.34 2.76 25.05
N ILE A 70 17.21 1.46 25.37
CA ILE A 70 18.15 0.41 24.97
C ILE A 70 17.77 -0.13 23.58
N GLN A 71 18.69 -0.08 22.62
CA GLN A 71 18.46 -0.47 21.21
C GLN A 71 17.97 -1.93 21.07
N SER A 72 18.56 -2.88 21.80
CA SER A 72 18.16 -4.29 21.76
C SER A 72 16.69 -4.52 22.19
N LYS A 73 16.18 -3.71 23.14
CA LYS A 73 14.76 -3.74 23.53
C LYS A 73 13.86 -3.12 22.47
N ARG A 74 14.32 -2.07 21.77
CA ARG A 74 13.59 -1.50 20.63
C ARG A 74 13.47 -2.50 19.50
N ASP A 75 14.55 -3.21 19.18
CA ASP A 75 14.57 -4.24 18.14
C ASP A 75 13.66 -5.43 18.47
N LEU A 76 13.61 -5.81 19.76
CA LEU A 76 12.71 -6.85 20.24
C LEU A 76 11.23 -6.39 20.13
N ILE A 77 10.92 -5.17 20.56
CA ILE A 77 9.57 -4.60 20.46
C ILE A 77 9.17 -4.42 18.98
N ALA A 78 10.10 -4.03 18.12
CA ALA A 78 9.85 -3.95 16.68
C ALA A 78 9.53 -5.32 16.07
N LYS A 79 10.24 -6.38 16.47
CA LYS A 79 9.97 -7.77 16.07
C LYS A 79 8.64 -8.30 16.62
N MET A 80 8.19 -7.84 17.77
CA MET A 80 6.91 -8.24 18.38
C MET A 80 5.70 -7.54 17.78
N LYS A 81 5.89 -6.58 16.87
CA LYS A 81 4.76 -5.83 16.28
C LYS A 81 3.82 -6.69 15.44
N LEU A 82 4.36 -7.72 14.80
CA LEU A 82 3.61 -8.65 13.97
C LEU A 82 3.90 -10.07 14.42
N ILE A 83 2.86 -10.78 14.84
CA ILE A 83 2.93 -12.21 15.21
C ILE A 83 2.43 -13.00 14.00
N PRO A 84 3.25 -13.90 13.41
CA PRO A 84 2.83 -14.72 12.28
C PRO A 84 1.87 -15.83 12.72
N VAL A 85 0.92 -16.13 11.86
CA VAL A 85 0.10 -17.34 11.90
C VAL A 85 0.63 -18.24 10.79
N HIS A 86 1.58 -19.12 11.13
CA HIS A 86 2.35 -19.90 10.15
C HIS A 86 1.46 -20.69 9.21
N GLU A 87 0.37 -21.26 9.70
CA GLU A 87 -0.58 -22.07 8.93
C GLU A 87 -1.29 -21.24 7.83
N LEU A 88 -1.34 -19.92 7.98
CA LEU A 88 -1.92 -19.02 6.99
C LEU A 88 -0.86 -18.41 6.06
N ILE A 89 0.44 -18.60 6.34
CA ILE A 89 1.52 -18.03 5.54
C ILE A 89 2.21 -19.09 4.71
N ASP A 90 2.57 -20.22 5.34
CA ASP A 90 3.42 -21.23 4.74
C ASP A 90 2.81 -21.82 3.46
N GLY A 91 3.57 -21.77 2.36
CA GLY A 91 3.16 -22.24 1.05
C GLY A 91 2.11 -21.39 0.32
N ASN A 92 1.55 -20.36 0.96
CA ASN A 92 0.47 -19.55 0.40
C ASN A 92 0.96 -18.40 -0.49
N ARG A 93 0.17 -18.09 -1.52
CA ARG A 93 0.28 -16.90 -2.37
C ARG A 93 -0.66 -15.83 -1.80
N ILE A 94 -0.08 -14.81 -1.22
CA ILE A 94 -0.77 -13.81 -0.40
C ILE A 94 -0.97 -12.54 -1.21
N LEU A 95 -2.22 -12.08 -1.33
CA LEU A 95 -2.51 -10.71 -1.75
C LEU A 95 -2.58 -9.82 -0.52
N LEU A 96 -1.58 -8.96 -0.37
CA LEU A 96 -1.48 -8.00 0.73
C LEU A 96 -2.04 -6.64 0.29
N ILE A 97 -2.98 -6.12 1.04
CA ILE A 97 -3.62 -4.83 0.80
C ILE A 97 -3.23 -3.85 1.91
N ASP A 98 -2.86 -2.65 1.52
CA ASP A 98 -2.63 -1.53 2.42
C ASP A 98 -3.38 -0.29 1.91
N ASP A 99 -3.49 0.75 2.74
CA ASP A 99 -4.08 2.02 2.33
C ASP A 99 -3.18 2.76 1.34
N SER A 100 -1.88 2.82 1.60
CA SER A 100 -0.91 3.60 0.81
C SER A 100 0.53 3.11 0.94
N ILE A 101 1.38 3.47 -0.01
CA ILE A 101 2.84 3.32 0.09
C ILE A 101 3.47 4.71 0.11
N VAL A 102 4.00 5.12 1.27
CA VAL A 102 4.69 6.41 1.42
C VAL A 102 6.21 6.21 1.27
N ARG A 103 6.86 5.67 2.29
CA ARG A 103 8.31 5.42 2.32
C ARG A 103 8.69 4.01 1.86
N GLY A 104 7.77 3.08 1.97
CA GLY A 104 7.94 1.68 1.63
C GLY A 104 8.69 0.84 2.67
N THR A 105 9.34 1.45 3.67
CA THR A 105 10.18 0.73 4.65
C THR A 105 9.39 -0.32 5.43
N GLN A 106 8.25 0.06 5.99
CA GLN A 106 7.41 -0.84 6.78
C GLN A 106 6.86 -2.00 5.92
N LEU A 107 6.46 -1.69 4.69
CA LEU A 107 5.88 -2.69 3.80
C LEU A 107 6.95 -3.68 3.30
N ARG A 108 8.18 -3.21 3.07
CA ARG A 108 9.33 -4.07 2.78
C ARG A 108 9.61 -5.03 3.94
N GLU A 109 9.67 -4.51 5.17
CA GLU A 109 9.89 -5.35 6.36
C GLU A 109 8.78 -6.40 6.54
N THR A 110 7.53 -6.02 6.29
CA THR A 110 6.38 -6.94 6.31
C THR A 110 6.51 -8.02 5.25
N THR A 111 6.93 -7.66 4.04
CA THR A 111 7.14 -8.61 2.94
C THR A 111 8.25 -9.59 3.23
N GLU A 112 9.40 -9.09 3.69
CA GLU A 112 10.52 -9.94 4.11
C GLU A 112 10.10 -10.90 5.22
N PHE A 113 9.29 -10.43 6.16
CA PHE A 113 8.75 -11.24 7.23
C PHE A 113 7.85 -12.37 6.71
N LEU A 114 6.95 -12.07 5.75
CA LEU A 114 6.08 -13.08 5.13
C LEU A 114 6.89 -14.15 4.39
N TYR A 115 7.88 -13.76 3.59
CA TYR A 115 8.76 -14.71 2.92
C TYR A 115 9.57 -15.57 3.90
N LYS A 116 10.12 -14.98 4.97
CA LYS A 116 10.82 -15.72 6.04
C LYS A 116 9.88 -16.69 6.77
N SER A 117 8.59 -16.42 6.77
CA SER A 117 7.56 -17.28 7.38
C SER A 117 7.00 -18.32 6.41
N GLY A 118 7.53 -18.43 5.19
CA GLY A 118 7.18 -19.47 4.23
C GLY A 118 6.20 -19.05 3.13
N ALA A 119 5.85 -17.77 3.01
CA ALA A 119 5.01 -17.31 1.90
C ALA A 119 5.64 -17.65 0.54
N LYS A 120 4.84 -18.21 -0.37
CA LYS A 120 5.28 -18.56 -1.71
C LYS A 120 5.39 -17.34 -2.63
N GLU A 121 4.40 -16.47 -2.55
CA GLU A 121 4.31 -15.22 -3.32
C GLU A 121 3.65 -14.14 -2.46
N VAL A 122 4.10 -12.88 -2.64
CA VAL A 122 3.49 -11.71 -2.00
C VAL A 122 3.15 -10.69 -3.08
N HIS A 123 1.86 -10.55 -3.32
CA HIS A 123 1.29 -9.58 -4.26
C HIS A 123 0.75 -8.39 -3.48
N VAL A 124 0.97 -7.17 -3.94
CA VAL A 124 0.56 -5.97 -3.19
C VAL A 124 -0.36 -5.08 -4.02
N ARG A 125 -1.43 -4.60 -3.35
CA ARG A 125 -2.42 -3.70 -3.93
C ARG A 125 -2.73 -2.57 -2.94
N PRO A 126 -2.08 -1.41 -3.07
CA PRO A 126 -2.47 -0.23 -2.32
C PRO A 126 -3.86 0.25 -2.75
N ALA A 127 -4.68 0.72 -1.79
CA ALA A 127 -6.02 1.21 -2.06
C ALA A 127 -6.02 2.59 -2.75
N CYS A 128 -4.92 3.34 -2.65
CA CYS A 128 -4.77 4.63 -3.31
C CYS A 128 -3.75 4.59 -4.46
N PRO A 129 -3.72 5.62 -5.33
CA PRO A 129 -2.66 5.84 -6.31
C PRO A 129 -1.28 6.05 -5.65
N PRO A 130 -0.18 6.02 -6.42
CA PRO A 130 1.14 6.39 -5.91
C PRO A 130 1.14 7.82 -5.34
N ILE A 131 1.72 8.01 -4.16
CA ILE A 131 1.86 9.34 -3.56
C ILE A 131 3.04 10.04 -4.21
N MET A 132 2.75 11.07 -5.00
CA MET A 132 3.74 11.83 -5.78
C MET A 132 4.20 13.11 -5.08
N TYR A 133 3.35 13.68 -4.20
CA TYR A 133 3.60 14.94 -3.51
C TYR A 133 3.31 14.82 -2.02
N GLY A 134 4.07 15.52 -1.19
CA GLY A 134 3.82 15.60 0.25
C GLY A 134 2.51 16.33 0.54
N CYS A 135 1.67 15.78 1.40
CA CYS A 135 0.42 16.40 1.80
C CYS A 135 0.69 17.73 2.54
N LYS A 136 -0.03 18.79 2.15
CA LYS A 136 0.09 20.12 2.79
C LYS A 136 -0.56 20.16 4.18
N PHE A 137 -1.48 19.24 4.46
CA PHE A 137 -2.35 19.29 5.64
C PHE A 137 -2.04 18.17 6.65
N ILE A 138 -1.59 17.00 6.21
CA ILE A 138 -1.42 15.82 7.06
C ILE A 138 0.06 15.54 7.31
N ASN A 139 0.46 15.52 8.59
CA ASN A 139 1.86 15.44 9.00
C ASN A 139 2.58 14.14 8.64
N PHE A 140 1.89 13.01 8.48
CA PHE A 140 2.54 11.74 8.20
C PHE A 140 3.08 11.62 6.76
N SER A 141 2.47 12.33 5.83
CA SER A 141 2.98 12.51 4.46
C SER A 141 3.69 13.84 4.25
N ARG A 142 3.72 14.69 5.31
CA ARG A 142 4.50 15.92 5.35
C ARG A 142 5.95 15.55 5.58
N SER A 143 6.61 15.11 4.52
CA SER A 143 8.04 14.88 4.57
C SER A 143 8.76 16.21 4.73
N THR A 144 9.81 16.25 5.51
CA THR A 144 10.77 17.37 5.52
C THR A 144 11.51 17.46 4.20
N SER A 145 11.42 16.43 3.37
CA SER A 145 11.95 16.32 2.02
C SER A 145 11.03 15.43 1.17
N GLU A 146 10.79 15.82 -0.09
CA GLU A 146 10.09 14.97 -1.08
C GLU A 146 10.79 13.62 -1.28
N MET A 147 12.08 13.53 -0.94
CA MET A 147 12.86 12.30 -0.98
C MET A 147 12.45 11.25 0.06
N ASP A 148 11.57 11.59 0.99
CA ASP A 148 10.94 10.60 1.86
C ASP A 148 9.91 9.72 1.11
N LEU A 149 9.35 10.21 -0.01
CA LEU A 149 8.44 9.46 -0.85
C LEU A 149 9.22 8.46 -1.71
N ILE A 150 8.81 7.19 -1.70
CA ILE A 150 9.46 6.15 -2.52
C ILE A 150 9.38 6.47 -4.01
N THR A 151 8.25 7.02 -4.47
CA THR A 151 8.02 7.47 -5.85
C THR A 151 9.07 8.49 -6.27
N ARG A 152 9.29 9.52 -5.45
CA ARG A 152 10.24 10.60 -5.74
C ARG A 152 11.69 10.10 -5.74
N ARG A 153 12.03 9.15 -4.87
CA ARG A 153 13.37 8.51 -4.90
C ARG A 153 13.61 7.75 -6.18
N VAL A 154 12.61 6.98 -6.64
CA VAL A 154 12.69 6.23 -7.92
C VAL A 154 12.81 7.20 -9.09
N ILE A 155 11.94 8.21 -9.17
CA ILE A 155 11.98 9.21 -10.24
C ILE A 155 13.35 9.92 -10.27
N ARG A 156 13.88 10.32 -9.12
CA ARG A 156 15.19 10.94 -9.04
C ARG A 156 16.31 10.02 -9.53
N SER A 157 16.22 8.72 -9.26
CA SER A 157 17.22 7.76 -9.75
C SER A 157 17.16 7.55 -11.26
N GLU A 158 15.99 7.74 -11.89
CA GLU A 158 15.80 7.60 -13.34
C GLU A 158 16.10 8.90 -14.12
N GLU A 159 15.64 10.05 -13.60
CA GLU A 159 15.64 11.33 -14.33
C GLU A 159 16.70 12.32 -13.81
N GLY A 160 17.35 12.03 -12.67
CA GLY A 160 18.31 12.94 -12.03
C GLY A 160 17.67 13.89 -11.01
N GLU A 161 18.44 14.91 -10.58
CA GLU A 161 18.02 15.80 -9.47
C GLU A 161 16.96 16.83 -9.86
N ASN A 162 17.01 17.32 -11.09
CA ASN A 162 16.16 18.42 -11.56
C ASN A 162 15.06 17.87 -12.49
N VAL A 163 13.97 17.38 -11.91
CA VAL A 163 12.84 16.85 -12.66
C VAL A 163 11.83 17.96 -12.91
N SER A 164 11.49 18.22 -14.17
CA SER A 164 10.47 19.22 -14.52
C SER A 164 9.06 18.78 -14.17
N SER A 165 8.13 19.74 -14.08
CA SER A 165 6.72 19.48 -13.80
C SER A 165 6.08 18.59 -14.85
N GLU A 166 6.44 18.79 -16.13
CA GLU A 166 5.94 18.02 -17.26
C GLU A 166 6.35 16.55 -17.16
N VAL A 167 7.61 16.30 -16.78
CA VAL A 167 8.11 14.94 -16.56
C VAL A 167 7.40 14.30 -15.37
N LEU A 168 7.16 15.02 -14.29
CA LEU A 168 6.40 14.50 -13.14
C LEU A 168 4.96 14.15 -13.53
N GLU A 169 4.32 14.93 -14.38
CA GLU A 169 2.96 14.64 -14.86
C GLU A 169 2.90 13.31 -15.63
N GLU A 170 3.93 12.96 -16.41
CA GLU A 170 4.02 11.65 -17.06
C GLU A 170 4.01 10.51 -16.03
N TYR A 171 4.66 10.69 -14.87
CA TYR A 171 4.68 9.69 -13.79
C TYR A 171 3.36 9.59 -13.03
N THR A 172 2.44 10.55 -13.17
CA THR A 172 1.08 10.44 -12.57
C THR A 172 0.10 9.73 -13.49
N ASN A 173 0.44 9.57 -14.78
CA ASN A 173 -0.42 8.91 -15.77
C ASN A 173 -0.19 7.38 -15.76
N PRO A 174 -1.15 6.57 -15.30
CA PRO A 174 -0.99 5.11 -15.17
C PRO A 174 -0.80 4.38 -16.52
N ASP A 175 -1.10 5.03 -17.64
CA ASP A 175 -0.94 4.44 -18.96
C ASP A 175 0.45 4.74 -19.57
N SER A 176 1.23 5.67 -18.98
CA SER A 176 2.57 6.02 -19.45
C SER A 176 3.61 4.93 -19.15
N GLU A 177 4.64 4.86 -19.99
CA GLU A 177 5.76 3.94 -19.75
C GLU A 177 6.61 4.34 -18.54
N LYS A 178 6.70 5.65 -18.22
CA LYS A 178 7.40 6.13 -17.04
C LYS A 178 6.71 5.67 -15.75
N TYR A 179 5.39 5.77 -15.67
CA TYR A 179 4.63 5.24 -14.56
C TYR A 179 4.85 3.74 -14.37
N LYS A 180 4.76 2.96 -15.44
CA LYS A 180 4.94 1.50 -15.40
C LYS A 180 6.33 1.12 -14.92
N ARG A 181 7.39 1.82 -15.39
CA ARG A 181 8.76 1.61 -14.91
C ARG A 181 8.92 1.96 -13.43
N MET A 182 8.39 3.10 -12.99
CA MET A 182 8.40 3.50 -11.58
C MET A 182 7.74 2.45 -10.70
N VAL A 183 6.57 1.95 -11.08
CA VAL A 183 5.85 0.91 -10.32
C VAL A 183 6.66 -0.38 -10.27
N ASP A 184 7.28 -0.80 -11.38
CA ASP A 184 8.12 -2.00 -11.42
C ASP A 184 9.38 -1.83 -10.56
N GLU A 185 9.98 -0.66 -10.56
CA GLU A 185 11.16 -0.38 -9.72
C GLU A 185 10.79 -0.38 -8.22
N ILE A 186 9.65 0.23 -7.84
CA ILE A 186 9.13 0.15 -6.47
C ILE A 186 8.88 -1.31 -6.08
N ARG A 187 8.26 -2.10 -6.96
CA ARG A 187 8.04 -3.53 -6.75
C ARG A 187 9.33 -4.27 -6.43
N LYS A 188 10.40 -4.04 -7.22
CA LYS A 188 11.71 -4.65 -7.03
C LYS A 188 12.35 -4.25 -5.69
N GLN A 189 12.35 -2.94 -5.39
CA GLN A 189 12.94 -2.42 -4.16
C GLN A 189 12.26 -2.93 -2.89
N LEU A 190 10.96 -3.21 -2.96
CA LEU A 190 10.18 -3.70 -1.83
C LEU A 190 10.03 -5.23 -1.80
N GLY A 191 10.52 -5.93 -2.83
CA GLY A 191 10.55 -7.39 -2.89
C GLY A 191 9.20 -8.05 -3.18
N PHE A 192 8.25 -7.34 -3.81
CA PHE A 192 6.95 -7.92 -4.13
C PHE A 192 6.99 -8.82 -5.37
N THR A 193 6.16 -9.85 -5.39
CA THR A 193 5.93 -10.64 -6.62
C THR A 193 5.25 -9.77 -7.67
N THR A 194 4.18 -9.04 -7.30
CA THR A 194 3.55 -8.03 -8.15
C THR A 194 3.12 -6.81 -7.35
N LEU A 195 3.07 -5.66 -8.00
CA LEU A 195 2.53 -4.42 -7.46
C LEU A 195 1.62 -3.78 -8.49
N SER A 196 0.43 -3.34 -8.07
CA SER A 196 -0.44 -2.49 -8.86
C SER A 196 -1.15 -1.51 -7.93
N PHE A 197 -1.12 -0.24 -8.30
CA PHE A 197 -1.83 0.81 -7.57
C PHE A 197 -3.23 1.01 -8.14
N ASN A 198 -4.12 1.55 -7.31
CA ASN A 198 -5.41 2.00 -7.78
C ASN A 198 -5.27 3.23 -8.68
N ARG A 199 -6.18 3.42 -9.63
CA ARG A 199 -6.23 4.62 -10.48
C ARG A 199 -6.94 5.75 -9.71
N LEU A 200 -6.50 6.98 -9.92
CA LEU A 200 -7.10 8.14 -9.24
C LEU A 200 -8.58 8.29 -9.56
N ASP A 201 -8.95 8.17 -10.83
CA ASP A 201 -10.34 8.33 -11.25
C ASP A 201 -11.24 7.23 -10.67
N ASP A 202 -10.74 5.98 -10.62
CA ASP A 202 -11.45 4.86 -10.02
C ASP A 202 -11.66 5.06 -8.50
N MET A 203 -10.64 5.59 -7.82
CA MET A 203 -10.73 5.92 -6.40
C MET A 203 -11.76 7.04 -6.14
N VAL A 204 -11.72 8.12 -6.93
CA VAL A 204 -12.67 9.25 -6.83
C VAL A 204 -14.10 8.77 -7.05
N GLU A 205 -14.32 7.96 -8.08
CA GLU A 205 -15.64 7.41 -8.38
C GLU A 205 -16.11 6.45 -7.27
N ALA A 206 -15.23 5.65 -6.68
CA ALA A 206 -15.56 4.75 -5.58
C ALA A 206 -15.96 5.51 -4.31
N ILE A 207 -15.38 6.69 -4.06
CA ILE A 207 -15.77 7.56 -2.94
C ILE A 207 -17.19 8.12 -3.14
N GLY A 208 -17.61 8.32 -4.40
CA GLY A 208 -18.97 8.77 -4.75
C GLY A 208 -19.24 10.25 -4.51
N ILE A 209 -18.19 11.06 -4.29
CA ILE A 209 -18.27 12.52 -4.23
C ILE A 209 -17.57 13.08 -5.47
N GLY A 210 -18.08 14.17 -6.04
CA GLY A 210 -17.46 14.78 -7.21
C GLY A 210 -16.01 15.19 -6.94
N LYS A 211 -15.15 15.08 -7.95
CA LYS A 211 -13.71 15.37 -7.84
C LYS A 211 -13.42 16.78 -7.31
N GLU A 212 -14.31 17.72 -7.63
CA GLU A 212 -14.26 19.12 -7.17
C GLU A 212 -14.41 19.28 -5.65
N ASN A 213 -14.88 18.24 -4.95
CA ASN A 213 -15.04 18.22 -3.50
C ASN A 213 -13.94 17.42 -2.80
N LEU A 214 -12.93 16.94 -3.56
CA LEU A 214 -11.84 16.10 -3.06
C LEU A 214 -10.49 16.77 -3.31
N CYS A 215 -9.62 16.74 -2.30
CA CYS A 215 -8.24 17.11 -2.48
C CYS A 215 -7.45 15.91 -3.02
N THR A 216 -6.93 16.03 -4.25
CA THR A 216 -6.11 14.98 -4.90
C THR A 216 -4.64 15.37 -5.02
N TYR A 217 -4.24 16.48 -4.41
CA TYR A 217 -2.91 17.08 -4.55
C TYR A 217 -1.75 16.09 -4.35
N CYS A 218 -1.84 15.20 -3.36
CA CYS A 218 -0.76 14.23 -3.11
C CYS A 218 -0.57 13.19 -4.24
N PHE A 219 -1.52 13.05 -5.14
CA PHE A 219 -1.47 12.10 -6.26
C PHE A 219 -1.13 12.79 -7.58
N ASP A 220 -1.77 13.92 -7.89
CA ASP A 220 -1.66 14.61 -9.20
C ASP A 220 -1.05 16.01 -9.16
N GLY A 221 -0.77 16.54 -7.96
CA GLY A 221 -0.22 17.89 -7.77
C GLY A 221 -1.20 19.03 -8.04
N LYS A 222 -2.48 18.73 -8.28
CA LYS A 222 -3.52 19.73 -8.62
C LYS A 222 -4.28 20.17 -7.35
N GLU A 223 -4.52 21.49 -7.24
CA GLU A 223 -5.31 22.12 -6.18
C GLU A 223 -6.75 22.36 -6.63
#